data_519107010de373da477c056f2ba0fa61
#
_entry.id   519107010de373da477c056f2ba0fa61
#
_cell.length_a   1.000
_cell.length_b   1.000
_cell.length_c   1.000
_cell.angle_alpha   90.00
_cell.angle_beta   90.00
_cell.angle_gamma   90.00
#
_symmetry.space_group_name_H-M   'P 1'
#
loop_
_entity.id
_entity.type
_entity.pdbx_description
1 polymer ?
#
loop_
_entity_poly.entity_id
_entity_poly.type
_entity_poly.pdbx_seq_one_letter_code
_entity_poly.pdbx_strand_id
1 'polypeptide(L)'
;MYNASIHAALQRIPLSGRYSSGFIGYGGGAFKDFLKEEDSMTKADLVAQMASSAGITKAAAEKALNGFLKGVSGALKKGDKVTLVGFGTFSVAKRAAREGRNPQTGKKIKIKATKVVKFKAGSNLKSMVK
;
A
#
# COMPACT_ATOMS: atom_id res chain seq x y z
N MET A 1 17.50 30.70 -7.98
CA MET A 1 18.36 29.97 -7.03
C MET A 1 18.27 28.50 -7.34
N TYR A 2 19.24 27.97 -8.07
CA TYR A 2 19.26 26.56 -8.48
C TYR A 2 19.71 25.68 -7.30
N ASN A 3 18.92 24.66 -7.03
CA ASN A 3 19.14 23.75 -5.91
C ASN A 3 20.29 22.78 -6.23
N ALA A 4 21.44 23.03 -5.61
CA ALA A 4 22.70 22.28 -5.81
C ALA A 4 22.71 20.86 -5.21
N SER A 5 21.58 20.35 -4.71
CA SER A 5 21.50 19.06 -4.01
C SER A 5 21.41 17.81 -4.89
N ILE A 6 21.17 17.95 -6.17
CA ILE A 6 21.04 16.79 -7.08
C ILE A 6 22.37 16.37 -7.70
N HIS A 7 23.36 17.26 -7.68
CA HIS A 7 24.66 16.98 -8.33
C HIS A 7 25.64 16.13 -7.51
N ALA A 8 25.41 15.95 -6.22
CA ALA A 8 26.31 15.19 -5.34
C ALA A 8 26.07 13.66 -5.36
N ALA A 9 24.94 13.19 -5.90
CA ALA A 9 24.60 11.76 -5.95
C ALA A 9 25.21 11.01 -7.15
N LEU A 10 25.68 11.73 -8.18
CA LEU A 10 26.18 11.14 -9.42
C LEU A 10 27.71 10.90 -9.46
N GLN A 11 28.45 11.28 -8.41
CA GLN A 11 29.92 11.16 -8.40
C GLN A 11 30.49 9.98 -7.61
N ARG A 12 29.69 8.99 -7.23
CA ARG A 12 30.18 7.80 -6.51
C ARG A 12 29.91 6.50 -7.25
N ILE A 13 30.14 6.48 -8.57
CA ILE A 13 30.26 5.21 -9.29
C ILE A 13 31.77 5.01 -9.54
N PRO A 14 32.44 4.05 -8.86
CA PRO A 14 33.82 3.75 -9.16
C PRO A 14 33.90 3.05 -10.54
N LEU A 15 34.44 3.74 -11.53
CA LEU A 15 34.83 3.19 -12.82
C LEU A 15 36.11 2.33 -12.69
N SER A 16 36.06 1.23 -11.97
CA SER A 16 37.13 0.23 -12.03
C SER A 16 36.59 -1.17 -11.66
N GLY A 17 36.03 -1.83 -12.64
CA GLY A 17 35.66 -3.22 -12.57
C GLY A 17 35.52 -3.76 -14.00
N ARG A 18 36.59 -4.38 -14.51
CA ARG A 18 36.59 -5.14 -15.76
C ARG A 18 35.46 -6.16 -15.69
N TYR A 19 34.41 -5.95 -16.44
CA TYR A 19 33.44 -6.99 -16.73
C TYR A 19 34.02 -7.93 -17.77
N SER A 20 34.59 -9.03 -17.29
CA SER A 20 34.85 -10.22 -18.08
C SER A 20 33.53 -10.76 -18.61
N SER A 21 33.44 -10.99 -19.90
CA SER A 21 32.33 -11.56 -20.63
C SER A 21 31.99 -12.96 -20.10
N GLY A 22 30.95 -13.06 -19.32
CA GLY A 22 30.31 -14.30 -18.91
C GLY A 22 28.79 -14.11 -19.00
N PHE A 23 28.25 -14.27 -20.20
CA PHE A 23 26.84 -14.24 -20.47
C PHE A 23 26.20 -15.53 -19.95
N ILE A 24 25.77 -15.56 -18.70
CA ILE A 24 24.87 -16.60 -18.20
C ILE A 24 23.48 -15.98 -18.13
N GLY A 25 22.60 -16.45 -19.02
CA GLY A 25 21.22 -16.03 -19.10
C GLY A 25 20.45 -16.34 -17.82
N TYR A 26 20.22 -15.31 -17.02
CA TYR A 26 19.22 -15.36 -15.96
C TYR A 26 17.92 -14.77 -16.51
N GLY A 27 16.89 -15.62 -16.45
CA GLY A 27 15.57 -15.33 -16.98
C GLY A 27 15.03 -13.98 -16.52
N GLY A 28 14.40 -13.27 -17.44
CA GLY A 28 13.90 -11.89 -17.30
C GLY A 28 12.77 -11.66 -16.29
N GLY A 29 12.60 -12.52 -15.28
CA GLY A 29 11.63 -12.36 -14.20
C GLY A 29 12.16 -11.54 -13.04
N ALA A 30 13.35 -11.87 -12.56
CA ALA A 30 13.92 -11.29 -11.34
C ALA A 30 14.23 -9.79 -11.45
N PHE A 31 14.55 -9.29 -12.65
CA PHE A 31 14.82 -7.86 -12.86
C PHE A 31 13.56 -7.01 -12.89
N LYS A 32 12.44 -7.57 -13.36
CA LYS A 32 11.12 -6.90 -13.30
C LYS A 32 10.58 -6.82 -11.87
N ASP A 33 10.86 -7.82 -11.05
CA ASP A 33 10.43 -7.84 -9.65
C ASP A 33 11.27 -6.86 -8.81
N PHE A 34 12.57 -6.71 -9.10
CA PHE A 34 13.44 -5.73 -8.45
C PHE A 34 13.04 -4.27 -8.76
N LEU A 35 12.59 -3.98 -10.00
CA LEU A 35 12.09 -2.65 -10.36
C LEU A 35 10.68 -2.36 -9.85
N LYS A 36 9.95 -3.37 -9.39
CA LYS A 36 8.57 -3.22 -8.93
C LYS A 36 8.46 -2.89 -7.44
N GLU A 37 9.53 -3.07 -6.66
CA GLU A 37 9.56 -2.75 -5.23
C GLU A 37 9.81 -1.27 -4.92
N GLU A 38 10.33 -0.48 -5.87
CA GLU A 38 10.67 0.92 -5.62
C GLU A 38 9.48 1.89 -5.71
N ASP A 39 8.36 1.49 -6.33
CA ASP A 39 7.18 2.34 -6.51
C ASP A 39 6.07 2.14 -5.46
N SER A 40 6.22 1.21 -4.54
CA SER A 40 5.22 0.99 -3.50
C SER A 40 5.49 1.82 -2.25
N MET A 41 4.64 2.82 -2.02
CA MET A 41 4.69 3.62 -0.80
C MET A 41 4.47 2.75 0.43
N THR A 42 5.46 2.71 1.30
CA THR A 42 5.39 1.96 2.56
C THR A 42 4.74 2.79 3.68
N LYS A 43 4.39 2.13 4.80
CA LYS A 43 3.93 2.84 5.99
C LYS A 43 4.95 3.87 6.48
N ALA A 44 6.24 3.55 6.39
CA ALA A 44 7.32 4.43 6.83
C ALA A 44 7.39 5.72 5.97
N ASP A 45 7.21 5.60 4.66
CA ASP A 45 7.20 6.73 3.73
C ASP A 45 5.98 7.62 3.99
N LEU A 46 4.83 7.01 4.23
CA LEU A 46 3.61 7.74 4.60
C LEU A 46 3.79 8.52 5.91
N VAL A 47 4.40 7.91 6.93
CA VAL A 47 4.73 8.58 8.20
C VAL A 47 5.70 9.74 7.97
N ALA A 48 6.71 9.58 7.11
CA ALA A 48 7.65 10.65 6.78
C ALA A 48 6.96 11.82 6.09
N GLN A 49 6.07 11.57 5.15
CA GLN A 49 5.27 12.61 4.49
C GLN A 49 4.33 13.32 5.48
N MET A 50 3.66 12.57 6.35
CA MET A 50 2.80 13.14 7.39
C MET A 50 3.58 14.04 8.36
N ALA A 51 4.75 13.59 8.80
CA ALA A 51 5.63 14.36 9.67
C ALA A 51 6.06 15.68 9.02
N SER A 52 6.46 15.63 7.76
CA SER A 52 6.88 16.79 6.96
C SER A 52 5.72 17.78 6.76
N SER A 53 4.54 17.28 6.38
CA SER A 53 3.38 18.12 6.11
C SER A 53 2.79 18.78 7.35
N ALA A 54 2.82 18.10 8.50
CA ALA A 54 2.28 18.60 9.76
C ALA A 54 3.32 19.32 10.62
N GLY A 55 4.61 19.32 10.26
CA GLY A 55 5.68 19.89 11.04
C GLY A 55 5.91 19.21 12.39
N ILE A 56 5.60 17.90 12.47
CA ILE A 56 5.74 17.08 13.69
C ILE A 56 6.85 16.05 13.55
N THR A 57 7.26 15.46 14.67
CA THR A 57 8.25 14.39 14.66
C THR A 57 7.68 13.11 14.01
N LYS A 58 8.52 12.29 13.40
CA LYS A 58 8.13 10.99 12.83
C LYS A 58 7.44 10.09 13.87
N ALA A 59 7.91 10.11 15.11
CA ALA A 59 7.30 9.34 16.20
C ALA A 59 5.87 9.83 16.53
N ALA A 60 5.61 11.13 16.50
CA ALA A 60 4.28 11.69 16.69
C ALA A 60 3.36 11.34 15.51
N ALA A 61 3.85 11.45 14.28
CA ALA A 61 3.13 11.07 13.07
C ALA A 61 2.77 9.57 13.07
N GLU A 62 3.68 8.70 13.50
CA GLU A 62 3.40 7.27 13.61
C GLU A 62 2.33 6.96 14.66
N LYS A 63 2.40 7.60 15.82
CA LYS A 63 1.36 7.47 16.86
C LYS A 63 -0.01 7.92 16.35
N ALA A 64 -0.06 9.04 15.63
CA ALA A 64 -1.28 9.58 15.03
C ALA A 64 -1.86 8.61 13.99
N LEU A 65 -1.04 8.07 13.09
CA LEU A 65 -1.45 7.08 12.10
C LEU A 65 -1.98 5.80 12.76
N ASN A 66 -1.27 5.28 13.76
CA ASN A 66 -1.72 4.11 14.50
C ASN A 66 -3.04 4.36 15.25
N GLY A 67 -3.23 5.54 15.81
CA GLY A 67 -4.49 5.97 16.42
C GLY A 67 -5.65 5.99 15.41
N PHE A 68 -5.41 6.56 14.24
CA PHE A 68 -6.37 6.58 13.15
C PHE A 68 -6.77 5.17 12.71
N LEU A 69 -5.79 4.29 12.46
CA LEU A 69 -6.05 2.90 12.07
C LEU A 69 -6.84 2.12 13.14
N LYS A 70 -6.52 2.32 14.42
CA LYS A 70 -7.28 1.73 15.53
C LYS A 70 -8.71 2.25 15.57
N GLY A 71 -8.92 3.54 15.40
CA GLY A 71 -10.25 4.17 15.37
C GLY A 71 -11.12 3.62 14.25
N VAL A 72 -10.58 3.61 13.01
CA VAL A 72 -11.29 3.06 11.84
C VAL A 72 -11.59 1.59 12.02
N SER A 73 -10.60 0.79 12.44
CA SER A 73 -10.80 -0.66 12.68
C SER A 73 -11.84 -0.93 13.76
N GLY A 74 -11.84 -0.13 14.84
CA GLY A 74 -12.81 -0.24 15.92
C GLY A 74 -14.24 0.04 15.46
N ALA A 75 -14.45 1.10 14.68
CA ALA A 75 -15.75 1.45 14.10
C ALA A 75 -16.25 0.35 13.15
N LEU A 76 -15.38 -0.13 12.24
CA LEU A 76 -15.73 -1.19 11.31
C LEU A 76 -16.04 -2.53 12.01
N LYS A 77 -15.36 -2.84 13.12
CA LYS A 77 -15.66 -4.03 13.93
C LYS A 77 -17.09 -3.99 14.51
N LYS A 78 -17.53 -2.82 14.97
CA LYS A 78 -18.92 -2.59 15.41
C LYS A 78 -19.91 -2.70 14.25
N GLY A 79 -19.48 -2.44 13.04
CA GLY A 79 -20.30 -2.45 11.84
C GLY A 79 -20.67 -1.05 11.35
N ASP A 80 -20.07 -0.03 11.94
CA ASP A 80 -20.31 1.37 11.62
C ASP A 80 -19.65 1.73 10.28
N LYS A 81 -20.22 2.74 9.64
CA LYS A 81 -19.71 3.31 8.41
C LYS A 81 -18.78 4.49 8.74
N VAL A 82 -17.57 4.46 8.22
CA VAL A 82 -16.61 5.55 8.38
C VAL A 82 -16.49 6.32 7.08
N THR A 83 -16.91 7.59 7.09
CA THR A 83 -16.82 8.46 5.92
C THR A 83 -15.70 9.48 6.12
N LEU A 84 -14.72 9.46 5.22
CA LEU A 84 -13.64 10.43 5.14
C LEU A 84 -13.93 11.36 3.96
N VAL A 85 -14.31 12.60 4.28
CA VAL A 85 -14.63 13.61 3.25
C VAL A 85 -13.42 13.84 2.35
N GLY A 86 -13.63 13.79 1.03
CA GLY A 86 -12.57 13.95 0.05
C GLY A 86 -11.76 12.69 -0.27
N PHE A 87 -11.74 11.69 0.61
CA PHE A 87 -10.98 10.46 0.41
C PHE A 87 -11.89 9.28 0.02
N GLY A 88 -12.86 8.94 0.85
CA GLY A 88 -13.77 7.83 0.58
C GLY A 88 -14.52 7.35 1.81
N THR A 89 -15.26 6.27 1.61
CA THR A 89 -16.11 5.69 2.66
C THR A 89 -15.77 4.22 2.86
N PHE A 90 -15.49 3.85 4.10
CA PHE A 90 -15.38 2.47 4.53
C PHE A 90 -16.74 2.01 5.05
N SER A 91 -17.23 0.88 4.58
CA SER A 91 -18.48 0.27 5.01
C SER A 91 -18.32 -1.22 5.22
N VAL A 92 -19.13 -1.79 6.10
CA VAL A 92 -19.15 -3.23 6.38
C VAL A 92 -20.36 -3.83 5.68
N ALA A 93 -20.10 -4.79 4.78
CA ALA A 93 -21.15 -5.59 4.16
C ALA A 93 -21.16 -6.99 4.78
N LYS A 94 -22.33 -7.45 5.21
CA LYS A 94 -22.53 -8.83 5.62
C LYS A 94 -22.73 -9.69 4.36
N ARG A 95 -21.86 -10.67 4.14
CA ARG A 95 -22.09 -11.71 3.12
C ARG A 95 -22.89 -12.83 3.76
N ALA A 96 -24.03 -13.15 3.18
CA ALA A 96 -24.83 -14.30 3.58
C ALA A 96 -24.02 -15.59 3.43
N ALA A 97 -24.33 -16.59 4.25
CA ALA A 97 -23.82 -17.93 4.05
C ALA A 97 -24.22 -18.45 2.67
N ARG A 98 -23.28 -19.03 1.96
CA ARG A 98 -23.54 -19.64 0.65
C ARG A 98 -22.87 -20.99 0.55
N GLU A 99 -23.43 -21.85 -0.28
CA GLU A 99 -22.76 -23.10 -0.64
C GLU A 99 -21.75 -22.80 -1.76
N GLY A 100 -20.52 -23.17 -1.53
CA GLY A 100 -19.45 -23.17 -2.53
C GLY A 100 -19.13 -24.60 -2.94
N ARG A 101 -18.48 -24.79 -4.07
CA ARG A 101 -17.94 -26.07 -4.53
C ARG A 101 -16.42 -26.00 -4.52
N ASN A 102 -15.77 -26.97 -3.90
CA ASN A 102 -14.32 -27.06 -3.95
C ASN A 102 -13.91 -27.46 -5.39
N PRO A 103 -13.10 -26.65 -6.09
CA PRO A 103 -12.68 -26.95 -7.46
C PRO A 103 -11.81 -28.21 -7.56
N GLN A 104 -11.10 -28.59 -6.49
CA GLN A 104 -10.22 -29.75 -6.46
C GLN A 104 -10.96 -31.05 -6.14
N THR A 105 -11.91 -31.02 -5.21
CA THR A 105 -12.58 -32.24 -4.72
C THR A 105 -14.03 -32.37 -5.17
N GLY A 106 -14.60 -31.35 -5.80
CA GLY A 106 -15.99 -31.30 -6.24
C GLY A 106 -17.02 -31.28 -5.12
N LYS A 107 -16.62 -31.37 -3.86
CA LYS A 107 -17.50 -31.43 -2.70
C LYS A 107 -18.12 -30.06 -2.39
N LYS A 108 -19.38 -30.05 -1.96
CA LYS A 108 -20.06 -28.85 -1.47
C LYS A 108 -19.46 -28.39 -0.16
N ILE A 109 -19.07 -27.12 -0.08
CA ILE A 109 -18.55 -26.49 1.13
C ILE A 109 -19.53 -25.41 1.56
N LYS A 110 -19.97 -25.45 2.81
CA LYS A 110 -20.76 -24.37 3.41
C LYS A 110 -19.83 -23.22 3.83
N ILE A 111 -19.90 -22.10 3.11
CA ILE A 111 -19.18 -20.87 3.44
C ILE A 111 -20.05 -20.10 4.44
N LYS A 112 -19.56 -19.93 5.66
CA LYS A 112 -20.26 -19.19 6.72
C LYS A 112 -20.46 -17.73 6.34
N ALA A 113 -21.50 -17.09 6.88
CA ALA A 113 -21.70 -15.65 6.77
C ALA A 113 -20.48 -14.89 7.32
N THR A 114 -19.95 -13.95 6.55
CA THR A 114 -18.75 -13.19 6.92
C THR A 114 -19.00 -11.69 6.72
N LYS A 115 -18.47 -10.87 7.62
CA LYS A 115 -18.43 -9.42 7.44
C LYS A 115 -17.24 -9.07 6.54
N VAL A 116 -17.48 -8.31 5.48
CA VAL A 116 -16.45 -7.85 4.54
C VAL A 116 -16.40 -6.33 4.57
N VAL A 117 -15.21 -5.78 4.73
CA VAL A 117 -15.00 -4.34 4.62
C VAL A 117 -14.97 -3.97 3.13
N LYS A 118 -15.78 -2.98 2.74
CA LYS A 118 -15.79 -2.36 1.42
C LYS A 118 -15.31 -0.93 1.52
N PHE A 119 -14.40 -0.55 0.63
CA PHE A 119 -13.98 0.83 0.44
C PHE A 119 -14.60 1.37 -0.85
N LYS A 120 -15.23 2.54 -0.74
CA LYS A 120 -15.77 3.30 -1.87
C LYS A 120 -14.98 4.60 -1.97
N ALA A 121 -14.18 4.74 -3.01
CA ALA A 121 -13.41 5.96 -3.25
C ALA A 121 -14.33 7.17 -3.46
N GLY A 122 -13.97 8.29 -2.88
CA GLY A 122 -14.64 9.58 -3.06
C GLY A 122 -14.39 10.17 -4.44
N SER A 123 -15.19 11.17 -4.82
CA SER A 123 -15.07 11.83 -6.13
C SER A 123 -13.71 12.49 -6.31
N ASN A 124 -13.18 13.14 -5.27
CA ASN A 124 -11.88 13.80 -5.32
C ASN A 124 -10.75 12.80 -5.54
N LEU A 125 -10.76 11.67 -4.82
CA LEU A 125 -9.76 10.64 -5.01
C LEU A 125 -9.82 10.04 -6.42
N LYS A 126 -11.02 9.83 -6.95
CA LYS A 126 -11.20 9.34 -8.32
C LYS A 126 -10.68 10.30 -9.38
N SER A 127 -10.85 11.61 -9.17
CA SER A 127 -10.36 12.63 -10.11
C SER A 127 -8.83 12.77 -10.09
N MET A 128 -8.21 12.52 -8.93
CA MET A 128 -6.74 12.55 -8.80
C MET A 128 -6.05 11.36 -9.46
N VAL A 129 -6.73 10.21 -9.56
CA VAL A 129 -6.17 8.97 -10.12
C VAL A 129 -6.52 8.82 -11.62
N LYS A 130 -7.37 9.69 -12.15
CA LYS A 130 -7.78 9.67 -13.55
C LYS A 130 -6.82 10.51 -14.39
#